data_516b03ab74960f33186a1fd57c525ee0
#
_entry.id   516b03ab74960f33186a1fd57c525ee0
#
_cell.length_a   1.000
_cell.length_b   1.000
_cell.length_c   1.000
_cell.angle_alpha   90.00
_cell.angle_beta   90.00
_cell.angle_gamma   90.00
#
_symmetry.space_group_name_H-M   'P 1'
#
loop_
_entity.id
_entity.type
_entity.pdbx_description
1 polymer ?
#
loop_
_entity_poly.entity_id
_entity_poly.type
_entity_poly.pdbx_seq_one_letter_code
_entity_poly.pdbx_strand_id
1 'polypeptide(L)'
;GAARGERDHDLHGTRRVGLRPRDGRNDEGEGAKRRGEMLKLALPHVGVALHAYVLVPGEAHFLATPAQAESLGRLMQSLGRRFGAGFNRRHARQGAVWDGRFRCSVIEAARHLVEATVMLETLPVQAGLVARAQDWRWSSAPHHLGQVRDGLITEHPLHWALGNTPFDRERAHANLLERNVESAAAGRLDLAVRRSLVLGSEAFVSRVAAVTGRPLAPRARGRPRNHKAV
;
A
#
# COMPACT_ATOMS: atom_id res chain seq x y z
N GLY A 1 32.05 8.46 6.89
CA GLY A 1 31.08 7.78 7.78
C GLY A 1 29.62 7.95 7.36
N ALA A 2 29.31 8.94 6.50
CA ALA A 2 27.92 9.26 6.10
C ALA A 2 27.37 8.38 4.94
N ALA A 3 28.23 7.72 4.18
CA ALA A 3 27.81 6.98 2.98
C ALA A 3 27.29 5.55 3.24
N ARG A 4 27.31 5.04 4.48
CA ARG A 4 26.80 3.71 4.84
C ARG A 4 25.31 3.74 5.25
N GLY A 5 24.82 4.84 5.83
CA GLY A 5 23.43 4.95 6.29
C GLY A 5 22.40 5.07 5.16
N GLU A 6 22.75 5.72 4.05
CA GLU A 6 21.84 5.90 2.91
C GLU A 6 21.59 4.61 2.11
N ARG A 7 22.54 3.69 2.11
CA ARG A 7 22.44 2.42 1.32
C ARG A 7 21.57 1.36 1.98
N ASP A 8 21.39 1.40 3.31
CA ASP A 8 20.55 0.42 4.01
C ASP A 8 19.05 0.75 3.96
N HIS A 9 18.67 2.03 3.86
CA HIS A 9 17.28 2.44 3.71
C HIS A 9 16.66 2.01 2.37
N ASP A 10 17.46 1.94 1.30
CA ASP A 10 16.98 1.49 -0.02
C ASP A 10 16.64 -0.01 -0.07
N LEU A 11 17.18 -0.83 0.84
CA LEU A 11 16.92 -2.28 0.88
C LEU A 11 15.58 -2.63 1.53
N HIS A 12 15.01 -1.76 2.35
CA HIS A 12 13.70 -1.97 2.97
C HIS A 12 12.53 -1.56 2.08
N GLY A 13 12.75 -0.98 0.93
CA GLY A 13 11.85 -0.61 -0.15
C GLY A 13 10.42 -0.26 0.28
N THR A 14 9.89 0.82 -0.26
CA THR A 14 8.48 1.19 -0.08
C THR A 14 7.58 0.08 -0.63
N ARG A 15 6.56 -0.30 0.12
CA ARG A 15 5.70 -1.45 -0.21
C ARG A 15 4.24 -1.04 -0.32
N ARG A 16 3.59 -1.47 -1.39
CA ARG A 16 2.14 -1.45 -1.49
C ARG A 16 1.56 -2.76 -0.97
N VAL A 17 0.59 -2.67 -0.08
CA VAL A 17 -0.04 -3.81 0.58
C VAL A 17 -1.54 -3.74 0.38
N GLY A 18 -2.16 -4.86 0.05
CA GLY A 18 -3.62 -4.98 -0.08
C GLY A 18 -4.18 -6.10 0.80
N LEU A 19 -5.34 -5.85 1.41
CA LEU A 19 -6.13 -6.81 2.17
C LEU A 19 -7.54 -6.86 1.62
N ARG A 20 -8.10 -8.05 1.45
CA ARG A 20 -9.50 -8.27 1.03
C ARG A 20 -10.26 -9.15 2.02
N PRO A 21 -11.50 -8.84 2.39
CA PRO A 21 -12.37 -9.74 3.13
C PRO A 21 -12.81 -10.91 2.26
N ARG A 22 -13.06 -12.05 2.91
CA ARG A 22 -13.38 -13.31 2.25
C ARG A 22 -14.79 -13.38 1.66
N ASP A 23 -15.74 -12.62 2.17
CA ASP A 23 -17.16 -12.77 1.87
C ASP A 23 -17.83 -11.53 1.26
N GLY A 24 -17.06 -10.55 0.82
CA GLY A 24 -17.58 -9.36 0.13
C GLY A 24 -18.58 -8.52 0.94
N ARG A 25 -18.82 -8.84 2.22
CA ARG A 25 -19.72 -8.05 3.05
C ARG A 25 -19.15 -6.68 3.32
N ASN A 26 -19.82 -5.71 2.81
CA ASN A 26 -19.51 -4.31 2.97
C ASN A 26 -19.99 -3.83 4.33
N ASP A 27 -19.05 -3.60 5.24
CA ASP A 27 -19.28 -2.84 6.46
C ASP A 27 -19.03 -1.37 6.08
N GLU A 28 -20.00 -0.78 5.35
CA GLU A 28 -19.90 0.55 4.75
C GLU A 28 -19.64 1.61 5.84
N GLY A 29 -18.53 2.33 5.72
CA GLY A 29 -18.16 3.41 6.62
C GLY A 29 -17.65 2.96 8.00
N GLU A 30 -18.38 2.15 8.73
CA GLU A 30 -18.00 1.67 10.08
C GLU A 30 -16.78 0.73 10.02
N GLY A 31 -16.69 -0.13 9.02
CA GLY A 31 -15.51 -0.96 8.79
C GLY A 31 -14.26 -0.16 8.46
N ALA A 32 -14.37 0.90 7.67
CA ALA A 32 -13.27 1.81 7.36
C ALA A 32 -12.82 2.58 8.61
N LYS A 33 -13.76 3.11 9.40
CA LYS A 33 -13.49 3.78 10.69
C LYS A 33 -12.69 2.88 11.62
N ARG A 34 -13.14 1.63 11.82
CA ARG A 34 -12.47 0.69 12.71
C ARG A 34 -11.09 0.27 12.22
N ARG A 35 -10.90 0.09 10.92
CA ARG A 35 -9.57 -0.17 10.35
C ARG A 35 -8.62 1.02 10.60
N GLY A 36 -9.11 2.25 10.46
CA GLY A 36 -8.36 3.46 10.79
C GLY A 36 -7.97 3.53 12.28
N GLU A 37 -8.91 3.25 13.19
CA GLU A 37 -8.62 3.18 14.62
C GLU A 37 -7.58 2.12 14.98
N MET A 38 -7.65 0.95 14.33
CA MET A 38 -6.67 -0.11 14.53
C MET A 38 -5.28 0.23 13.99
N LEU A 39 -5.20 0.97 12.88
CA LEU A 39 -3.93 1.51 12.38
C LEU A 39 -3.30 2.46 13.41
N LYS A 40 -4.08 3.36 14.01
CA LYS A 40 -3.60 4.26 15.06
C LYS A 40 -2.99 3.51 16.25
N LEU A 41 -3.60 2.38 16.60
CA LEU A 41 -3.13 1.55 17.72
C LEU A 41 -1.92 0.67 17.35
N ALA A 42 -1.75 0.30 16.10
CA ALA A 42 -0.72 -0.66 15.68
C ALA A 42 0.57 0.00 15.22
N LEU A 43 0.49 1.08 14.44
CA LEU A 43 1.64 1.72 13.80
C LEU A 43 2.76 2.13 14.76
N PRO A 44 2.48 2.76 15.94
CA PRO A 44 3.54 3.20 16.84
C PRO A 44 4.45 2.07 17.36
N HIS A 45 3.98 0.83 17.33
CA HIS A 45 4.65 -0.32 17.97
C HIS A 45 5.37 -1.25 16.99
N VAL A 46 5.30 -0.99 15.69
CA VAL A 46 5.78 -1.95 14.68
C VAL A 46 6.92 -1.44 13.80
N GLY A 47 7.29 -0.17 13.93
CA GLY A 47 8.37 0.42 13.11
C GLY A 47 8.01 0.41 11.61
N VAL A 48 6.85 0.97 11.26
CA VAL A 48 6.40 1.14 9.87
C VAL A 48 6.07 2.61 9.65
N ALA A 49 6.74 3.25 8.70
CA ALA A 49 6.38 4.56 8.21
C ALA A 49 5.27 4.40 7.14
N LEU A 50 4.08 4.93 7.40
CA LEU A 50 2.96 4.89 6.49
C LEU A 50 2.94 6.18 5.66
N HIS A 51 3.05 6.08 4.34
CA HIS A 51 3.13 7.24 3.44
C HIS A 51 1.79 7.57 2.80
N ALA A 52 1.00 6.55 2.48
CA ALA A 52 -0.36 6.71 1.98
C ALA A 52 -1.21 5.50 2.36
N TYR A 53 -2.52 5.71 2.45
CA TYR A 53 -3.46 4.62 2.63
C TYR A 53 -4.83 4.95 2.04
N VAL A 54 -5.59 3.90 1.79
CA VAL A 54 -7.02 3.99 1.53
C VAL A 54 -7.74 2.78 2.08
N LEU A 55 -8.86 3.04 2.73
CA LEU A 55 -9.75 2.03 3.29
C LEU A 55 -11.08 2.12 2.55
N VAL A 56 -11.29 1.25 1.58
CA VAL A 56 -12.56 1.16 0.83
C VAL A 56 -13.37 -0.05 1.31
N PRO A 57 -14.68 -0.12 1.01
CA PRO A 57 -15.48 -1.29 1.30
C PRO A 57 -14.79 -2.55 0.75
N GLY A 58 -14.58 -3.53 1.64
CA GLY A 58 -13.94 -4.77 1.25
C GLY A 58 -12.42 -4.76 1.04
N GLU A 59 -11.73 -3.61 1.05
CA GLU A 59 -10.29 -3.56 0.80
C GLU A 59 -9.59 -2.54 1.69
N ALA A 60 -8.32 -2.80 1.99
CA ALA A 60 -7.42 -1.84 2.63
C ALA A 60 -6.09 -1.86 1.89
N HIS A 61 -5.61 -0.70 1.49
CA HIS A 61 -4.35 -0.56 0.77
C HIS A 61 -3.45 0.44 1.49
N PHE A 62 -2.16 0.11 1.53
CA PHE A 62 -1.13 0.88 2.24
C PHE A 62 0.09 1.06 1.37
N LEU A 63 0.70 2.22 1.44
CA LEU A 63 2.03 2.52 0.93
C LEU A 63 2.92 2.83 2.12
N ALA A 64 3.91 1.97 2.38
CA ALA A 64 4.65 2.03 3.63
C ALA A 64 6.10 1.59 3.48
N THR A 65 6.98 2.15 4.33
CA THR A 65 8.37 1.72 4.47
C THR A 65 8.56 1.07 5.83
N PRO A 66 8.85 -0.24 5.91
CA PRO A 66 9.15 -0.90 7.15
C PRO A 66 10.59 -0.57 7.59
N ALA A 67 10.81 -0.34 8.89
CA ALA A 67 12.14 -0.15 9.45
C ALA A 67 12.95 -1.47 9.49
N GLN A 68 12.26 -2.61 9.58
CA GLN A 68 12.85 -3.96 9.60
C GLN A 68 12.03 -4.92 8.75
N ALA A 69 12.61 -6.04 8.35
CA ALA A 69 11.96 -7.03 7.49
C ALA A 69 10.62 -7.54 8.05
N GLU A 70 10.54 -7.70 9.37
CA GLU A 70 9.36 -8.25 10.07
C GLU A 70 8.29 -7.19 10.37
N SER A 71 8.63 -5.89 10.31
CA SER A 71 7.76 -4.79 10.74
C SER A 71 6.40 -4.82 10.03
N LEU A 72 6.42 -5.00 8.71
CA LEU A 72 5.18 -5.08 7.92
C LEU A 72 4.35 -6.32 8.28
N GLY A 73 5.00 -7.46 8.47
CA GLY A 73 4.34 -8.70 8.90
C GLY A 73 3.65 -8.54 10.25
N ARG A 74 4.33 -7.90 11.22
CA ARG A 74 3.77 -7.60 12.55
C ARG A 74 2.57 -6.64 12.46
N LEU A 75 2.66 -5.60 11.62
CA LEU A 75 1.53 -4.68 11.37
C LEU A 75 0.33 -5.46 10.84
N MET A 76 0.51 -6.23 9.78
CA MET A 76 -0.58 -6.95 9.12
C MET A 76 -1.19 -8.02 10.01
N GLN A 77 -0.38 -8.70 10.83
CA GLN A 77 -0.86 -9.66 11.83
C GLN A 77 -1.69 -8.98 12.92
N SER A 78 -1.23 -7.82 13.42
CA SER A 78 -1.96 -7.04 14.43
C SER A 78 -3.32 -6.57 13.90
N LEU A 79 -3.34 -5.98 12.69
CA LEU A 79 -4.56 -5.54 12.02
C LEU A 79 -5.50 -6.71 11.77
N GLY A 80 -4.98 -7.81 11.23
CA GLY A 80 -5.77 -9.00 10.91
C GLY A 80 -6.46 -9.60 12.12
N ARG A 81 -5.74 -9.77 13.23
CA ARG A 81 -6.30 -10.31 14.48
C ARG A 81 -7.35 -9.40 15.10
N ARG A 82 -7.03 -8.11 15.26
CA ARG A 82 -7.93 -7.14 15.92
C ARG A 82 -9.20 -6.91 15.11
N PHE A 83 -9.05 -6.68 13.81
CA PHE A 83 -10.20 -6.48 12.91
C PHE A 83 -11.05 -7.75 12.83
N GLY A 84 -10.43 -8.93 12.62
CA GLY A 84 -11.12 -10.19 12.50
C GLY A 84 -11.94 -10.55 13.74
N ALA A 85 -11.36 -10.41 14.94
CA ALA A 85 -12.07 -10.65 16.18
C ALA A 85 -13.27 -9.70 16.37
N GLY A 86 -13.06 -8.41 16.11
CA GLY A 86 -14.13 -7.40 16.21
C GLY A 86 -15.23 -7.58 15.17
N PHE A 87 -14.86 -7.93 13.94
CA PHE A 87 -15.81 -8.21 12.85
C PHE A 87 -16.65 -9.44 13.16
N ASN A 88 -16.03 -10.57 13.52
CA ASN A 88 -16.73 -11.82 13.84
C ASN A 88 -17.71 -11.66 15.00
N ARG A 89 -17.31 -10.93 16.04
CA ARG A 89 -18.20 -10.66 17.19
C ARG A 89 -19.45 -9.87 16.78
N ARG A 90 -19.30 -8.83 15.93
CA ARG A 90 -20.43 -7.99 15.50
C ARG A 90 -21.40 -8.73 14.59
N HIS A 91 -20.88 -9.57 13.72
CA HIS A 91 -21.67 -10.28 12.71
C HIS A 91 -22.04 -11.73 13.14
N ALA A 92 -21.85 -12.07 14.43
CA ALA A 92 -22.09 -13.42 14.97
C ALA A 92 -21.45 -14.51 14.11
N ARG A 93 -20.19 -14.30 13.68
CA ARG A 93 -19.44 -15.20 12.79
C ARG A 93 -18.23 -15.81 13.48
N GLN A 94 -17.73 -16.89 12.87
CA GLN A 94 -16.47 -17.54 13.25
C GLN A 94 -15.58 -17.73 12.01
N GLY A 95 -14.28 -17.93 12.24
CA GLY A 95 -13.31 -18.22 11.21
C GLY A 95 -12.64 -16.99 10.58
N ALA A 96 -11.94 -17.20 9.46
CA ALA A 96 -11.16 -16.18 8.79
C ALA A 96 -12.04 -15.12 8.14
N VAL A 97 -11.73 -13.85 8.39
CA VAL A 97 -12.38 -12.70 7.76
C VAL A 97 -11.68 -12.32 6.46
N TRP A 98 -10.35 -12.47 6.41
CA TRP A 98 -9.54 -12.10 5.26
C TRP A 98 -9.40 -13.24 4.26
N ASP A 99 -9.42 -12.88 2.97
CA ASP A 99 -9.18 -13.80 1.86
C ASP A 99 -7.68 -14.09 1.69
N GLY A 100 -7.17 -14.96 2.56
CA GLY A 100 -5.77 -15.37 2.57
C GLY A 100 -4.81 -14.34 3.19
N ARG A 101 -3.53 -14.42 2.79
CA ARG A 101 -2.49 -13.51 3.26
C ARG A 101 -2.56 -12.18 2.51
N PHE A 102 -2.07 -11.12 3.16
CA PHE A 102 -1.91 -9.84 2.49
C PHE A 102 -0.98 -9.96 1.27
N ARG A 103 -1.24 -9.18 0.26
CA ARG A 103 -0.41 -9.06 -0.95
C ARG A 103 0.48 -7.85 -0.83
N CYS A 104 1.71 -7.98 -1.28
CA CYS A 104 2.71 -6.93 -1.14
C CYS A 104 3.59 -6.88 -2.39
N SER A 105 3.87 -5.66 -2.85
CA SER A 105 4.83 -5.37 -3.92
C SER A 105 5.89 -4.42 -3.37
N VAL A 106 7.15 -4.66 -3.70
CA VAL A 106 8.24 -3.72 -3.44
C VAL A 106 8.33 -2.78 -4.64
N ILE A 107 8.37 -1.47 -4.39
CA ILE A 107 8.47 -0.46 -5.45
C ILE A 107 9.75 0.34 -5.31
N GLU A 108 10.35 0.74 -6.42
CA GLU A 108 11.42 1.73 -6.47
C GLU A 108 10.81 3.11 -6.22
N ALA A 109 11.03 3.63 -5.00
CA ALA A 109 10.34 4.84 -4.55
C ALA A 109 10.58 6.03 -5.47
N ALA A 110 11.81 6.25 -5.93
CA ALA A 110 12.16 7.36 -6.81
C ALA A 110 11.34 7.40 -8.13
N ARG A 111 10.83 6.24 -8.57
CA ARG A 111 10.05 6.13 -9.81
C ARG A 111 8.56 6.03 -9.58
N HIS A 112 8.14 5.42 -8.48
CA HIS A 112 6.76 4.94 -8.34
C HIS A 112 6.05 5.40 -7.06
N LEU A 113 6.71 6.14 -6.15
CA LEU A 113 6.09 6.55 -4.89
C LEU A 113 4.86 7.44 -5.13
N VAL A 114 5.08 8.53 -5.88
CA VAL A 114 4.02 9.54 -6.12
C VAL A 114 2.88 8.91 -6.92
N GLU A 115 3.21 8.14 -7.97
CA GLU A 115 2.23 7.41 -8.76
C GLU A 115 1.41 6.43 -7.90
N ALA A 116 2.07 5.68 -7.01
CA ALA A 116 1.41 4.74 -6.10
C ALA A 116 0.53 5.46 -5.07
N THR A 117 0.96 6.61 -4.55
CA THR A 117 0.15 7.45 -3.66
C THR A 117 -1.13 7.90 -4.34
N VAL A 118 -1.01 8.54 -5.49
CA VAL A 118 -2.13 9.04 -6.28
C VAL A 118 -3.10 7.93 -6.67
N MET A 119 -2.57 6.77 -7.10
CA MET A 119 -3.39 5.61 -7.44
C MET A 119 -4.19 5.08 -6.24
N LEU A 120 -3.59 4.99 -5.05
CA LEU A 120 -4.29 4.59 -3.83
C LEU A 120 -5.43 5.56 -3.51
N GLU A 121 -5.17 6.85 -3.59
CA GLU A 121 -6.10 7.89 -3.21
C GLU A 121 -7.24 8.09 -4.20
N THR A 122 -7.07 7.69 -5.46
CA THR A 122 -8.12 7.71 -6.49
C THR A 122 -9.02 6.46 -6.49
N LEU A 123 -8.66 5.40 -5.74
CA LEU A 123 -9.49 4.19 -5.69
C LEU A 123 -10.95 4.44 -5.30
N PRO A 124 -11.30 5.31 -4.34
CA PRO A 124 -12.71 5.58 -4.02
C PRO A 124 -13.48 6.22 -5.17
N VAL A 125 -12.82 7.07 -5.97
CA VAL A 125 -13.42 7.67 -7.17
C VAL A 125 -13.64 6.62 -8.24
N GLN A 126 -12.63 5.78 -8.50
CA GLN A 126 -12.71 4.69 -9.47
C GLN A 126 -13.77 3.63 -9.08
N ALA A 127 -14.01 3.47 -7.78
CA ALA A 127 -15.06 2.60 -7.26
C ALA A 127 -16.45 3.25 -7.23
N GLY A 128 -16.58 4.51 -7.67
CA GLY A 128 -17.86 5.24 -7.66
C GLY A 128 -18.38 5.60 -6.27
N LEU A 129 -17.52 5.59 -5.24
CA LEU A 129 -17.92 5.89 -3.86
C LEU A 129 -18.02 7.38 -3.59
N VAL A 130 -17.21 8.20 -4.26
CA VAL A 130 -17.18 9.66 -4.17
C VAL A 130 -16.83 10.26 -5.52
N ALA A 131 -17.17 11.54 -5.73
CA ALA A 131 -16.83 12.26 -6.95
C ALA A 131 -15.36 12.71 -7.00
N ARG A 132 -14.76 13.02 -5.85
CA ARG A 132 -13.38 13.52 -5.73
C ARG A 132 -12.65 12.78 -4.62
N ALA A 133 -11.34 12.55 -4.78
CA ALA A 133 -10.52 11.79 -3.83
C ALA A 133 -10.53 12.40 -2.41
N GLN A 134 -10.54 13.72 -2.31
CA GLN A 134 -10.58 14.43 -1.03
C GLN A 134 -11.89 14.24 -0.24
N ASP A 135 -12.97 13.87 -0.91
CA ASP A 135 -14.27 13.64 -0.27
C ASP A 135 -14.31 12.28 0.47
N TRP A 136 -13.29 11.43 0.24
CA TRP A 136 -13.18 10.15 0.93
C TRP A 136 -12.31 10.26 2.19
N ARG A 137 -12.97 10.45 3.33
CA ARG A 137 -12.30 10.65 4.64
C ARG A 137 -11.43 9.50 5.13
N TRP A 138 -11.55 8.31 4.53
CA TRP A 138 -10.80 7.11 4.93
C TRP A 138 -9.61 6.84 4.00
N SER A 139 -8.94 7.90 3.60
CA SER A 139 -7.71 7.87 2.81
C SER A 139 -6.75 8.96 3.27
N SER A 140 -5.53 8.90 2.76
CA SER A 140 -4.51 9.94 2.94
C SER A 140 -4.72 11.18 2.07
N ALA A 141 -5.65 11.17 1.08
CA ALA A 141 -5.87 12.29 0.18
C ALA A 141 -6.16 13.62 0.89
N PRO A 142 -7.06 13.71 1.90
CA PRO A 142 -7.29 14.96 2.62
C PRO A 142 -6.02 15.50 3.32
N HIS A 143 -5.11 14.62 3.77
CA HIS A 143 -3.84 15.02 4.37
C HIS A 143 -2.88 15.61 3.32
N HIS A 144 -2.68 14.93 2.18
CA HIS A 144 -1.78 15.39 1.13
C HIS A 144 -2.30 16.65 0.41
N LEU A 145 -3.57 16.95 0.52
CA LEU A 145 -4.22 18.18 0.03
C LEU A 145 -4.30 19.30 1.10
N GLY A 146 -3.66 19.14 2.25
CA GLY A 146 -3.62 20.14 3.30
C GLY A 146 -4.96 20.40 4.04
N GLN A 147 -6.00 19.60 3.78
CA GLN A 147 -7.32 19.80 4.37
C GLN A 147 -7.39 19.34 5.83
N VAL A 148 -6.66 18.27 6.17
CA VAL A 148 -6.54 17.74 7.53
C VAL A 148 -5.13 17.25 7.80
N ARG A 149 -4.69 17.33 9.07
CA ARG A 149 -3.44 16.68 9.49
C ARG A 149 -3.74 15.28 10.02
N ASP A 150 -3.35 14.27 9.25
CA ASP A 150 -3.48 12.88 9.67
C ASP A 150 -2.20 12.39 10.34
N GLY A 151 -2.25 12.13 11.64
CA GLY A 151 -1.11 11.64 12.42
C GLY A 151 -0.68 10.20 12.10
N LEU A 152 -1.39 9.49 11.21
CA LEU A 152 -0.96 8.19 10.69
C LEU A 152 0.13 8.34 9.62
N ILE A 153 0.17 9.46 8.93
CA ILE A 153 1.04 9.68 7.78
C ILE A 153 2.42 10.14 8.25
N THR A 154 3.42 9.46 7.73
CA THR A 154 4.82 9.88 7.73
C THR A 154 5.16 10.34 6.33
N GLU A 155 5.36 11.64 6.16
CA GLU A 155 5.74 12.23 4.89
C GLU A 155 7.01 11.59 4.33
N HIS A 156 6.98 11.23 3.05
CA HIS A 156 8.16 10.72 2.37
C HIS A 156 8.93 11.87 1.70
N PRO A 157 10.28 11.90 1.74
CA PRO A 157 11.07 12.98 1.12
C PRO A 157 10.73 13.25 -0.35
N LEU A 158 10.39 12.22 -1.11
CA LEU A 158 9.99 12.36 -2.51
C LEU A 158 8.63 13.07 -2.70
N HIS A 159 7.77 13.06 -1.69
CA HIS A 159 6.56 13.87 -1.72
C HIS A 159 6.89 15.37 -1.55
N TRP A 160 7.91 15.68 -0.74
CA TRP A 160 8.39 17.06 -0.59
C TRP A 160 8.99 17.62 -1.89
N ALA A 161 9.49 16.77 -2.76
CA ALA A 161 10.02 17.19 -4.07
C ALA A 161 8.93 17.71 -5.04
N LEU A 162 7.65 17.55 -4.71
CA LEU A 162 6.54 18.09 -5.52
C LEU A 162 6.45 19.63 -5.49
N GLY A 163 7.04 20.29 -4.48
CA GLY A 163 7.05 21.74 -4.39
C GLY A 163 7.83 22.26 -3.18
N ASN A 164 8.30 23.51 -3.29
CA ASN A 164 9.13 24.14 -2.27
C ASN A 164 8.33 24.58 -1.03
N THR A 165 7.05 24.85 -1.19
CA THR A 165 6.14 25.21 -0.10
C THR A 165 5.07 24.16 0.10
N PRO A 166 4.44 24.07 1.28
CA PRO A 166 3.27 23.20 1.47
C PRO A 166 2.20 23.41 0.41
N PHE A 167 1.85 24.66 0.13
CA PHE A 167 0.85 25.02 -0.86
C PHE A 167 1.20 24.54 -2.27
N ASP A 168 2.48 24.65 -2.70
CA ASP A 168 2.92 24.14 -4.01
C ASP A 168 2.77 22.62 -4.08
N ARG A 169 3.12 21.91 -3.00
CA ARG A 169 2.99 20.45 -2.93
C ARG A 169 1.53 20.01 -3.00
N GLU A 170 0.67 20.63 -2.20
CA GLU A 170 -0.77 20.36 -2.17
C GLU A 170 -1.41 20.59 -3.55
N ARG A 171 -1.06 21.69 -4.21
CA ARG A 171 -1.54 22.01 -5.57
C ARG A 171 -1.02 21.03 -6.61
N ALA A 172 0.27 20.68 -6.54
CA ALA A 172 0.85 19.68 -7.45
C ALA A 172 0.17 18.31 -7.25
N HIS A 173 -0.07 17.92 -6.01
CA HIS A 173 -0.76 16.68 -5.67
C HIS A 173 -2.22 16.67 -6.17
N ALA A 174 -2.95 17.77 -5.99
CA ALA A 174 -4.31 17.93 -6.51
C ALA A 174 -4.36 17.72 -8.03
N ASN A 175 -3.45 18.35 -8.79
CA ASN A 175 -3.35 18.18 -10.22
C ASN A 175 -3.06 16.72 -10.64
N LEU A 176 -2.26 16.01 -9.84
CA LEU A 176 -1.96 14.59 -10.10
C LEU A 176 -3.18 13.71 -9.85
N LEU A 177 -3.96 13.97 -8.80
CA LEU A 177 -5.21 13.24 -8.53
C LEU A 177 -6.21 13.41 -9.67
N GLU A 178 -6.42 14.64 -10.17
CA GLU A 178 -7.33 14.92 -11.28
C GLU A 178 -6.93 14.17 -12.57
N ARG A 179 -5.63 14.19 -12.91
CA ARG A 179 -5.13 13.51 -14.11
C ARG A 179 -5.17 11.99 -14.04
N ASN A 180 -5.09 11.41 -12.84
CA ASN A 180 -4.95 9.96 -12.67
C ASN A 180 -6.30 9.22 -12.64
N VAL A 181 -7.42 9.92 -12.51
CA VAL A 181 -8.76 9.30 -12.59
C VAL A 181 -8.92 8.55 -13.93
N GLU A 182 -8.22 8.98 -14.99
CA GLU A 182 -8.29 8.42 -16.34
C GLU A 182 -7.10 7.53 -16.74
N SER A 183 -6.13 7.27 -15.83
CA SER A 183 -4.83 6.71 -16.22
C SER A 183 -4.78 5.18 -16.27
N ALA A 184 -4.26 4.65 -17.39
CA ALA A 184 -3.90 3.23 -17.57
C ALA A 184 -2.73 2.74 -16.68
N ALA A 185 -1.99 3.65 -16.03
CA ALA A 185 -0.87 3.32 -15.14
C ALA A 185 -1.30 2.56 -13.88
N ALA A 186 -2.54 2.78 -13.44
CA ALA A 186 -3.17 2.07 -12.32
C ALA A 186 -3.13 0.54 -12.50
N GLY A 187 -3.24 0.05 -13.73
CA GLY A 187 -3.24 -1.39 -14.03
C GLY A 187 -1.90 -2.08 -13.75
N ARG A 188 -0.76 -1.41 -13.97
CA ARG A 188 0.58 -2.00 -13.74
C ARG A 188 0.88 -2.17 -12.25
N LEU A 189 0.56 -1.16 -11.45
CA LEU A 189 0.75 -1.21 -9.99
C LEU A 189 -0.18 -2.24 -9.34
N ASP A 190 -1.44 -2.31 -9.77
CA ASP A 190 -2.37 -3.32 -9.26
C ASP A 190 -1.90 -4.74 -9.63
N LEU A 191 -1.46 -4.96 -10.86
CA LEU A 191 -0.90 -6.22 -11.30
C LEU A 191 0.33 -6.62 -10.48
N ALA A 192 1.24 -5.66 -10.19
CA ALA A 192 2.42 -5.90 -9.39
C ALA A 192 2.05 -6.37 -7.97
N VAL A 193 1.06 -5.73 -7.32
CA VAL A 193 0.58 -6.16 -6.00
C VAL A 193 -0.09 -7.52 -6.06
N ARG A 194 -1.00 -7.74 -7.03
CA ARG A 194 -1.70 -9.02 -7.17
C ARG A 194 -0.75 -10.20 -7.36
N ARG A 195 0.37 -9.98 -8.03
CA ARG A 195 1.39 -11.00 -8.30
C ARG A 195 2.58 -10.95 -7.35
N SER A 196 2.59 -10.04 -6.38
CA SER A 196 3.71 -9.82 -5.45
C SER A 196 5.05 -9.62 -6.17
N LEU A 197 5.03 -8.85 -7.26
CA LEU A 197 6.20 -8.52 -8.06
C LEU A 197 6.95 -7.33 -7.48
N VAL A 198 8.21 -7.16 -7.90
CA VAL A 198 8.98 -5.94 -7.67
C VAL A 198 8.76 -5.00 -8.85
N LEU A 199 8.53 -3.72 -8.56
CA LEU A 199 8.33 -2.69 -9.57
C LEU A 199 9.44 -1.64 -9.50
N GLY A 200 10.19 -1.51 -10.57
CA GLY A 200 11.33 -0.58 -10.66
C GLY A 200 12.19 -0.83 -11.89
N SER A 201 13.34 -0.16 -11.94
CA SER A 201 14.36 -0.39 -12.96
C SER A 201 14.93 -1.80 -12.87
N GLU A 202 15.53 -2.30 -13.94
CA GLU A 202 16.19 -3.61 -13.95
C GLU A 202 17.29 -3.71 -12.88
N ALA A 203 18.04 -2.63 -12.66
CA ALA A 203 19.04 -2.56 -11.60
C ALA A 203 18.43 -2.68 -10.21
N PHE A 204 17.26 -2.05 -9.97
CA PHE A 204 16.54 -2.16 -8.70
C PHE A 204 15.99 -3.58 -8.49
N VAL A 205 15.36 -4.15 -9.52
CA VAL A 205 14.84 -5.53 -9.49
C VAL A 205 15.95 -6.52 -9.20
N SER A 206 17.11 -6.39 -9.87
CA SER A 206 18.27 -7.25 -9.65
C SER A 206 18.82 -7.15 -8.22
N ARG A 207 18.91 -5.95 -7.65
CA ARG A 207 19.32 -5.75 -6.24
C ARG A 207 18.37 -6.43 -5.27
N VAL A 208 17.06 -6.24 -5.46
CA VAL A 208 16.05 -6.89 -4.60
C VAL A 208 16.09 -8.40 -4.72
N ALA A 209 16.31 -8.93 -5.93
CA ALA A 209 16.48 -10.37 -6.17
C ALA A 209 17.68 -10.94 -5.42
N ALA A 210 18.83 -10.26 -5.48
CA ALA A 210 20.05 -10.67 -4.80
C ALA A 210 19.89 -10.75 -3.29
N VAL A 211 19.16 -9.77 -2.69
CA VAL A 211 18.94 -9.71 -1.24
C VAL A 211 17.89 -10.71 -0.77
N THR A 212 16.85 -10.94 -1.56
CA THR A 212 15.72 -11.78 -1.12
C THR A 212 15.88 -13.24 -1.49
N GLY A 213 16.81 -13.58 -2.37
CA GLY A 213 16.98 -14.95 -2.93
C GLY A 213 15.76 -15.46 -3.69
N ARG A 214 14.81 -14.57 -4.04
CA ARG A 214 13.56 -14.95 -4.73
C ARG A 214 13.65 -14.60 -6.21
N PRO A 215 13.25 -15.51 -7.12
CA PRO A 215 13.06 -15.15 -8.52
C PRO A 215 11.91 -14.16 -8.62
N LEU A 216 12.20 -12.93 -9.07
CA LEU A 216 11.25 -11.82 -9.15
C LEU A 216 10.59 -11.69 -10.53
N ALA A 217 10.97 -12.53 -11.47
CA ALA A 217 10.31 -12.64 -12.77
C ALA A 217 9.01 -13.45 -12.66
N PRO A 218 7.96 -13.12 -13.44
CA PRO A 218 6.76 -13.94 -13.51
C PRO A 218 7.13 -15.36 -13.96
N ARG A 219 6.87 -16.36 -13.14
CA ARG A 219 6.99 -17.74 -13.59
C ARG A 219 5.95 -18.01 -14.68
N ALA A 220 6.38 -18.61 -15.79
CA ALA A 220 5.46 -19.10 -16.80
C ALA A 220 4.43 -20.04 -16.15
N ARG A 221 3.15 -19.84 -16.47
CA ARG A 221 2.10 -20.76 -16.01
C ARG A 221 2.28 -22.10 -16.73
N GLY A 222 2.39 -23.17 -15.97
CA GLY A 222 2.40 -24.52 -16.48
C GLY A 222 3.15 -25.47 -15.57
N ARG A 223 2.77 -26.74 -15.62
CA ARG A 223 3.55 -27.85 -15.01
C ARG A 223 4.89 -27.93 -15.74
N PRO A 224 6.04 -28.03 -15.05
CA PRO A 224 7.31 -28.25 -15.71
C PRO A 224 7.18 -29.46 -16.66
N ARG A 225 7.54 -29.29 -17.93
CA ARG A 225 7.65 -30.41 -18.83
C ARG A 225 8.78 -31.30 -18.32
N ASN A 226 8.44 -32.50 -17.87
CA ASN A 226 9.43 -33.54 -17.59
C ASN A 226 10.15 -33.84 -18.93
N HIS A 227 11.36 -33.34 -19.09
CA HIS A 227 12.28 -33.92 -20.06
C HIS A 227 12.64 -35.29 -19.55
N LYS A 228 11.94 -36.32 -20.02
CA LYS A 228 12.49 -37.67 -19.97
C LYS A 228 13.72 -37.62 -20.86
N ALA A 229 14.91 -37.78 -20.25
CA ALA A 229 16.12 -38.15 -20.99
C ALA A 229 15.84 -39.51 -21.64
N VAL A 230 16.06 -39.56 -22.93
CA VAL A 230 16.16 -40.81 -23.72
C VAL A 230 17.57 -41.31 -23.59
#